data_21df3fc960417111d3a8fafe064d7be0
#
_entry.id   21df3fc960417111d3a8fafe064d7be0
#
_cell.length_a   1.000
_cell.length_b   1.000
_cell.length_c   1.000
_cell.angle_alpha   90.00
_cell.angle_beta   90.00
_cell.angle_gamma   90.00
#
_symmetry.space_group_name_H-M   'P 1'
#
loop_
_entity.id
_entity.type
_entity.pdbx_description
1 polymer ?
#
loop_
_entity_poly.entity_id
_entity_poly.type
_entity_poly.pdbx_seq_one_letter_code
_entity_poly.pdbx_strand_id
1 'polypeptide(L)'
;MIIIDKLKKNFGEKIAVDIEHYEINQGDMLGLVGNNGAGKTTLFRIMLDLLKADDGKVIINDIDVSQSEDWKSITGAFIDDGFLIDYLTPEEYFYFIGKMYGLKKEEVDERLIPFERFMSGEVIGHKKLIRNYSAGNKQKIGI
;
A
#
# COMPACT_ATOMS: atom_id res chain seq x y z
N MET A 1 0.21 -12.01 9.50
CA MET A 1 0.50 -11.34 10.80
C MET A 1 1.58 -10.28 10.58
N ILE A 2 1.43 -9.11 11.19
CA ILE A 2 2.46 -8.06 11.18
C ILE A 2 2.87 -7.78 12.62
N ILE A 3 4.17 -7.74 12.89
CA ILE A 3 4.72 -7.42 14.21
C ILE A 3 5.60 -6.19 14.08
N ILE A 4 5.39 -5.21 14.94
CA ILE A 4 6.21 -4.02 15.10
C ILE A 4 6.90 -4.17 16.47
N ASP A 5 8.23 -4.16 16.49
CA ASP A 5 9.00 -4.41 17.71
C ASP A 5 10.07 -3.33 17.91
N LYS A 6 9.96 -2.59 19.03
CA LYS A 6 10.87 -1.51 19.47
C LYS A 6 11.14 -0.45 18.40
N LEU A 7 10.12 -0.18 17.55
CA LEU A 7 10.27 0.63 16.37
C LEU A 7 10.40 2.11 16.71
N LYS A 8 11.51 2.73 16.29
CA LYS A 8 11.76 4.17 16.48
C LYS A 8 12.14 4.87 15.19
N LYS A 9 11.60 6.07 15.01
CA LYS A 9 12.00 6.99 13.94
C LYS A 9 11.96 8.43 14.41
N ASN A 10 13.08 9.13 14.24
CA ASN A 10 13.24 10.53 14.56
C ASN A 10 13.59 11.34 13.32
N PHE A 11 13.16 12.59 13.26
CA PHE A 11 13.60 13.58 12.31
C PHE A 11 14.16 14.76 13.08
N GLY A 12 15.49 14.81 13.24
CA GLY A 12 16.15 15.71 14.17
C GLY A 12 15.68 15.44 15.60
N GLU A 13 15.16 16.44 16.28
CA GLU A 13 14.64 16.34 17.65
C GLU A 13 13.19 15.81 17.71
N LYS A 14 12.51 15.68 16.57
CA LYS A 14 11.12 15.25 16.52
C LYS A 14 11.01 13.75 16.44
N ILE A 15 10.37 13.15 17.45
CA ILE A 15 9.97 11.74 17.43
C ILE A 15 8.77 11.60 16.47
N ALA A 16 8.94 10.85 15.40
CA ALA A 16 7.89 10.58 14.42
C ALA A 16 7.19 9.24 14.66
N VAL A 17 7.92 8.22 15.13
CA VAL A 17 7.39 6.91 15.51
C VAL A 17 8.15 6.45 16.74
N ASP A 18 7.42 5.96 17.76
CA ASP A 18 7.95 5.28 18.94
C ASP A 18 6.92 4.25 19.40
N ILE A 19 7.15 3.00 19.04
CA ILE A 19 6.24 1.88 19.32
C ILE A 19 7.05 0.75 19.93
N GLU A 20 6.79 0.46 21.20
CA GLU A 20 7.51 -0.61 21.91
C GLU A 20 7.17 -1.98 21.34
N HIS A 21 5.87 -2.27 21.21
CA HIS A 21 5.41 -3.52 20.61
C HIS A 21 3.98 -3.39 20.11
N TYR A 22 3.70 -3.89 18.90
CA TYR A 22 2.35 -3.96 18.36
C TYR A 22 2.21 -5.13 17.37
N GLU A 23 1.07 -5.82 17.44
CA GLU A 23 0.75 -6.94 16.56
C GLU A 23 -0.55 -6.68 15.82
N ILE A 24 -0.56 -7.02 14.54
CA ILE A 24 -1.76 -7.05 13.68
C ILE A 24 -1.93 -8.49 13.21
N ASN A 25 -2.99 -9.13 13.65
CA ASN A 25 -3.24 -10.53 13.31
C ASN A 25 -3.87 -10.67 11.93
N GLN A 26 -3.83 -11.87 11.41
CA GLN A 26 -4.53 -12.18 10.17
C GLN A 26 -6.04 -12.00 10.34
N GLY A 27 -6.65 -11.24 9.42
CA GLY A 27 -8.07 -10.91 9.46
C GLY A 27 -8.42 -9.64 10.22
N ASP A 28 -7.46 -9.02 10.93
CA ASP A 28 -7.69 -7.75 11.60
C ASP A 28 -7.94 -6.63 10.58
N MET A 29 -8.85 -5.72 10.93
CA MET A 29 -9.06 -4.43 10.25
C MET A 29 -8.64 -3.31 11.19
N LEU A 30 -7.50 -2.69 10.91
CA LEU A 30 -6.94 -1.64 11.74
C LEU A 30 -7.12 -0.25 11.11
N GLY A 31 -7.69 0.69 11.88
CA GLY A 31 -7.75 2.11 11.53
C GLY A 31 -6.68 2.91 12.28
N LEU A 32 -5.70 3.48 11.58
CA LEU A 32 -4.71 4.36 12.18
C LEU A 32 -5.16 5.82 12.10
N VAL A 33 -5.51 6.41 13.24
CA VAL A 33 -6.04 7.79 13.34
C VAL A 33 -5.04 8.70 14.04
N GLY A 34 -5.04 9.98 13.69
CA GLY A 34 -4.19 10.98 14.32
C GLY A 34 -4.09 12.24 13.47
N ASN A 35 -3.62 13.34 14.06
CA ASN A 35 -3.44 14.62 13.40
C ASN A 35 -2.42 14.57 12.25
N ASN A 36 -2.44 15.58 11.37
CA ASN A 36 -1.40 15.72 10.37
C ASN A 36 -0.04 15.88 11.06
N GLY A 37 0.95 15.13 10.58
CA GLY A 37 2.28 15.12 11.19
C GLY A 37 2.43 14.20 12.43
N ALA A 38 1.42 13.39 12.78
CA ALA A 38 1.47 12.42 13.88
C ALA A 38 2.27 11.14 13.55
N GLY A 39 2.94 11.06 12.39
CA GLY A 39 3.79 9.91 12.05
C GLY A 39 3.10 8.77 11.29
N LYS A 40 1.80 8.85 10.97
CA LYS A 40 1.06 7.78 10.29
C LYS A 40 1.73 7.32 8.97
N THR A 41 2.00 8.26 8.07
CA THR A 41 2.66 7.97 6.79
C THR A 41 4.10 7.50 7.00
N THR A 42 4.78 8.00 8.03
CA THR A 42 6.13 7.55 8.41
C THR A 42 6.10 6.07 8.80
N LEU A 43 5.14 5.67 9.64
CA LEU A 43 4.95 4.29 10.05
C LEU A 43 4.70 3.39 8.82
N PHE A 44 3.74 3.74 7.95
CA PHE A 44 3.49 2.94 6.73
C PHE A 44 4.72 2.84 5.83
N ARG A 45 5.49 3.91 5.67
CA ARG A 45 6.72 3.87 4.87
C ARG A 45 7.78 2.96 5.48
N ILE A 46 7.89 2.89 6.80
CA ILE A 46 8.79 1.95 7.47
C ILE A 46 8.29 0.52 7.30
N MET A 47 6.98 0.27 7.47
CA MET A 47 6.38 -1.06 7.28
C MET A 47 6.60 -1.62 5.87
N LEU A 48 6.74 -0.73 4.87
CA LEU A 48 6.99 -1.08 3.46
C LEU A 48 8.47 -0.97 3.05
N ASP A 49 9.38 -0.81 4.01
CA ASP A 49 10.82 -0.60 3.77
C ASP A 49 11.15 0.55 2.79
N LEU A 50 10.25 1.53 2.69
CA LEU A 50 10.47 2.77 1.93
C LEU A 50 11.21 3.84 2.75
N LEU A 51 11.33 3.62 4.04
CA LEU A 51 12.04 4.47 5.00
C LEU A 51 12.65 3.61 6.08
N LYS A 52 13.95 3.77 6.33
CA LYS A 52 14.64 3.03 7.41
C LYS A 52 14.23 3.56 8.78
N ALA A 53 13.92 2.64 9.69
CA ALA A 53 13.83 2.93 11.12
C ALA A 53 15.21 3.33 11.68
N ASP A 54 15.21 4.07 12.78
CA ASP A 54 16.45 4.36 13.52
C ASP A 54 16.76 3.23 14.52
N ASP A 55 15.70 2.54 15.02
CA ASP A 55 15.81 1.37 15.88
C ASP A 55 14.57 0.47 15.69
N GLY A 56 14.68 -0.80 16.09
CA GLY A 56 13.63 -1.78 16.01
C GLY A 56 13.42 -2.35 14.62
N LYS A 57 12.30 -3.03 14.42
CA LYS A 57 12.01 -3.74 13.17
C LYS A 57 10.51 -3.91 12.94
N VAL A 58 10.17 -4.20 11.68
CA VAL A 58 8.84 -4.66 11.27
C VAL A 58 8.99 -6.05 10.65
N ILE A 59 8.13 -6.97 11.06
CA ILE A 59 8.08 -8.35 10.60
C ILE A 59 6.73 -8.58 9.94
N ILE A 60 6.70 -9.07 8.70
CA ILE A 60 5.49 -9.48 7.98
C ILE A 60 5.59 -10.98 7.70
N ASN A 61 4.68 -11.77 8.27
CA ASN A 61 4.67 -13.24 8.17
C ASN A 61 6.06 -13.85 8.39
N ASP A 62 6.67 -13.54 9.55
CA ASP A 62 7.99 -14.01 9.98
C ASP A 62 9.18 -13.48 9.15
N ILE A 63 8.94 -12.56 8.20
CA ILE A 63 9.98 -11.95 7.37
C ILE A 63 10.24 -10.53 7.86
N ASP A 64 11.47 -10.23 8.28
CA ASP A 64 11.92 -8.88 8.57
C ASP A 64 11.99 -8.08 7.26
N VAL A 65 11.19 -7.01 7.16
CA VAL A 65 11.05 -6.23 5.93
C VAL A 65 12.34 -5.57 5.47
N SER A 66 13.28 -5.33 6.39
CA SER A 66 14.57 -4.71 6.11
C SER A 66 15.64 -5.70 5.65
N GLN A 67 15.40 -7.01 5.78
CA GLN A 67 16.39 -8.06 5.51
C GLN A 67 16.07 -8.91 4.27
N SER A 68 14.81 -8.96 3.82
CA SER A 68 14.37 -9.72 2.66
C SER A 68 13.28 -8.96 1.91
N GLU A 69 13.13 -9.24 0.62
CA GLU A 69 12.06 -8.72 -0.23
C GLU A 69 10.87 -9.70 -0.38
N ASP A 70 10.94 -10.89 0.20
CA ASP A 70 9.94 -11.95 0.02
C ASP A 70 8.55 -11.55 0.51
N TRP A 71 8.48 -10.68 1.53
CA TRP A 71 7.22 -10.12 2.02
C TRP A 71 6.44 -9.33 0.96
N LYS A 72 7.11 -8.79 -0.06
CA LYS A 72 6.46 -8.02 -1.14
C LYS A 72 5.49 -8.87 -1.96
N SER A 73 5.77 -10.17 -2.10
CA SER A 73 4.91 -11.11 -2.85
C SER A 73 3.55 -11.37 -2.19
N ILE A 74 3.45 -11.08 -0.89
CA ILE A 74 2.26 -11.34 -0.05
C ILE A 74 1.65 -10.06 0.52
N THR A 75 2.13 -8.89 0.10
CA THR A 75 1.70 -7.60 0.64
C THR A 75 1.28 -6.66 -0.50
N GLY A 76 0.06 -6.18 -0.46
CA GLY A 76 -0.39 -5.06 -1.29
C GLY A 76 -0.37 -3.76 -0.49
N ALA A 77 0.01 -2.65 -1.12
CA ALA A 77 0.03 -1.35 -0.46
C ALA A 77 -0.35 -0.22 -1.41
N PHE A 78 -1.17 0.69 -0.92
CA PHE A 78 -1.45 1.97 -1.54
C PHE A 78 -1.33 3.07 -0.47
N ILE A 79 -0.36 3.96 -0.60
CA ILE A 79 -0.12 5.03 0.38
C ILE A 79 -0.73 6.34 -0.09
N ASP A 80 -0.48 6.72 -1.33
CA ASP A 80 -0.98 7.95 -1.95
C ASP A 80 -0.95 7.88 -3.48
N ASP A 81 -1.52 8.88 -4.13
CA ASP A 81 -1.63 8.96 -5.61
C ASP A 81 -0.28 8.95 -6.32
N GLY A 82 0.82 9.27 -5.63
CA GLY A 82 2.18 9.28 -6.21
C GLY A 82 2.69 7.88 -6.57
N PHE A 83 2.02 6.83 -6.10
CA PHE A 83 2.33 5.43 -6.47
C PHE A 83 1.59 4.96 -7.72
N LEU A 84 0.66 5.75 -8.24
CA LEU A 84 -0.02 5.43 -9.51
C LEU A 84 0.82 5.86 -10.72
N ILE A 85 0.80 5.05 -11.75
CA ILE A 85 1.39 5.41 -13.06
C ILE A 85 0.37 6.28 -13.80
N ASP A 86 0.43 7.57 -13.63
CA ASP A 86 -0.61 8.53 -13.95
C ASP A 86 -0.84 8.75 -15.47
N TYR A 87 0.08 8.31 -16.32
CA TYR A 87 0.00 8.35 -17.79
C TYR A 87 -0.55 7.07 -18.41
N LEU A 88 -0.96 6.08 -17.60
CA LEU A 88 -1.70 4.89 -18.04
C LEU A 88 -3.22 5.11 -17.88
N THR A 89 -4.01 4.32 -18.60
CA THR A 89 -5.42 4.09 -18.26
C THR A 89 -5.51 3.13 -17.07
N PRO A 90 -6.64 3.08 -16.33
CA PRO A 90 -6.81 2.13 -15.24
C PRO A 90 -6.58 0.67 -15.66
N GLU A 91 -7.09 0.26 -16.81
CA GLU A 91 -6.91 -1.10 -17.32
C GLU A 91 -5.44 -1.41 -17.61
N GLU A 92 -4.72 -0.48 -18.26
CA GLU A 92 -3.29 -0.64 -18.51
C GLU A 92 -2.50 -0.76 -17.21
N TYR A 93 -2.88 0.02 -16.19
CA TYR A 93 -2.28 -0.05 -14.86
C TYR A 93 -2.57 -1.40 -14.18
N PHE A 94 -3.81 -1.89 -14.21
CA PHE A 94 -4.16 -3.20 -13.63
C PHE A 94 -3.43 -4.34 -14.33
N TYR A 95 -3.32 -4.30 -15.67
CA TYR A 95 -2.55 -5.31 -16.41
C TYR A 95 -1.05 -5.23 -16.10
N PHE A 96 -0.52 -4.03 -15.94
CA PHE A 96 0.88 -3.84 -15.55
C PHE A 96 1.15 -4.46 -14.17
N ILE A 97 0.34 -4.14 -13.17
CA ILE A 97 0.46 -4.70 -11.82
C ILE A 97 0.25 -6.23 -11.86
N GLY A 98 -0.80 -6.71 -12.51
CA GLY A 98 -1.07 -8.15 -12.64
C GLY A 98 0.11 -8.91 -13.24
N LYS A 99 0.75 -8.33 -14.28
CA LYS A 99 1.94 -8.92 -14.90
C LYS A 99 3.13 -9.01 -13.93
N MET A 100 3.31 -8.04 -13.04
CA MET A 100 4.36 -8.09 -12.00
C MET A 100 4.13 -9.26 -11.02
N TYR A 101 2.88 -9.64 -10.80
CA TYR A 101 2.50 -10.83 -10.01
C TYR A 101 2.34 -12.11 -10.86
N GLY A 102 2.80 -12.11 -12.11
CA GLY A 102 2.77 -13.28 -12.99
C GLY A 102 1.39 -13.62 -13.56
N LEU A 103 0.41 -12.73 -13.43
CA LEU A 103 -0.94 -12.93 -13.95
C LEU A 103 -1.03 -12.62 -15.45
N LYS A 104 -1.86 -13.39 -16.17
CA LYS A 104 -2.27 -13.08 -17.52
C LYS A 104 -3.41 -12.07 -17.52
N LYS A 105 -3.64 -11.47 -18.68
CA LYS A 105 -4.68 -10.44 -18.84
C LYS A 105 -6.07 -10.96 -18.45
N GLU A 106 -6.42 -12.15 -18.90
CA GLU A 106 -7.70 -12.81 -18.64
C GLU A 106 -7.91 -13.03 -17.12
N GLU A 107 -6.85 -13.39 -16.40
CA GLU A 107 -6.90 -13.58 -14.95
C GLU A 107 -7.06 -12.24 -14.20
N VAL A 108 -6.50 -11.16 -14.73
CA VAL A 108 -6.73 -9.81 -14.20
C VAL A 108 -8.17 -9.39 -14.41
N ASP A 109 -8.72 -9.58 -15.63
CA ASP A 109 -10.11 -9.25 -15.94
C ASP A 109 -11.07 -10.00 -15.01
N GLU A 110 -10.89 -11.31 -14.81
CA GLU A 110 -11.68 -12.10 -13.86
C GLU A 110 -11.62 -11.58 -12.43
N ARG A 111 -10.44 -11.16 -11.97
CA ARG A 111 -10.25 -10.60 -10.62
C ARG A 111 -10.88 -9.22 -10.44
N LEU A 112 -11.07 -8.46 -11.50
CA LEU A 112 -11.71 -7.14 -11.46
C LEU A 112 -13.25 -7.23 -11.37
N ILE A 113 -13.88 -8.32 -11.80
CA ILE A 113 -15.34 -8.50 -11.78
C ILE A 113 -15.97 -8.18 -10.40
N PRO A 114 -15.47 -8.68 -9.26
CA PRO A 114 -16.06 -8.38 -7.96
C PRO A 114 -16.01 -6.89 -7.58
N PHE A 115 -15.12 -6.12 -8.21
CA PHE A 115 -14.90 -4.71 -7.92
C PHE A 115 -15.69 -3.76 -8.84
N GLU A 116 -16.42 -4.25 -9.85
CA GLU A 116 -17.22 -3.43 -10.76
C GLU A 116 -18.18 -2.50 -10.02
N ARG A 117 -18.87 -3.01 -8.99
CA ARG A 117 -19.78 -2.21 -8.16
C ARG A 117 -19.02 -1.13 -7.37
N PHE A 118 -17.84 -1.44 -6.83
CA PHE A 118 -16.99 -0.48 -6.12
C PHE A 118 -16.50 0.63 -7.05
N MET A 119 -16.15 0.28 -8.27
CA MET A 119 -15.69 1.23 -9.29
C MET A 119 -16.83 2.04 -9.91
N SER A 120 -18.10 1.65 -9.68
CA SER A 120 -19.32 2.38 -10.03
C SER A 120 -19.43 2.75 -11.53
N GLY A 121 -18.79 2.00 -12.43
CA GLY A 121 -18.73 2.31 -13.87
C GLY A 121 -17.94 3.58 -14.22
N GLU A 122 -17.20 4.15 -13.24
CA GLU A 122 -16.47 5.41 -13.45
C GLU A 122 -14.99 5.21 -13.78
N VAL A 123 -14.46 4.02 -13.57
CA VAL A 123 -13.02 3.71 -13.65
C VAL A 123 -12.71 2.84 -14.86
N ILE A 124 -13.37 1.70 -15.00
CA ILE A 124 -13.14 0.72 -16.07
C ILE A 124 -13.96 1.07 -17.31
N GLY A 125 -13.43 0.77 -18.50
CA GLY A 125 -14.11 0.98 -19.80
C GLY A 125 -13.92 2.39 -20.37
N HIS A 126 -13.14 3.25 -19.75
CA HIS A 126 -12.87 4.62 -20.20
C HIS A 126 -11.43 4.77 -20.70
N LYS A 127 -11.28 5.29 -21.93
CA LYS A 127 -9.96 5.64 -22.49
C LYS A 127 -9.43 6.94 -21.89
N LYS A 128 -9.41 7.03 -20.56
CA LYS A 128 -9.00 8.21 -19.80
C LYS A 128 -7.75 7.87 -18.97
N LEU A 129 -6.74 8.74 -19.01
CA LEU A 129 -5.52 8.55 -18.25
C LEU A 129 -5.79 8.78 -16.75
N ILE A 130 -5.10 8.03 -15.88
CA ILE A 130 -5.24 8.09 -14.41
C ILE A 130 -5.09 9.53 -13.89
N ARG A 131 -4.14 10.31 -14.42
CA ARG A 131 -3.95 11.73 -14.04
C ARG A 131 -5.21 12.59 -14.15
N ASN A 132 -6.15 12.23 -15.03
CA ASN A 132 -7.35 12.99 -15.30
C ASN A 132 -8.55 12.59 -14.43
N TYR A 133 -8.39 11.58 -13.55
CA TYR A 133 -9.42 11.16 -12.60
C TYR A 133 -9.45 12.05 -11.36
N SER A 134 -10.60 12.10 -10.70
CA SER A 134 -10.72 12.73 -9.38
C SER A 134 -9.87 11.99 -8.33
N ALA A 135 -9.52 12.64 -7.22
CA ALA A 135 -8.79 12.02 -6.12
C ALA A 135 -9.48 10.74 -5.61
N GLY A 136 -10.82 10.76 -5.47
CA GLY A 136 -11.59 9.58 -5.05
C GLY A 136 -11.49 8.41 -6.02
N ASN A 137 -11.53 8.68 -7.34
CA ASN A 137 -11.39 7.62 -8.34
C ASN A 137 -9.94 7.12 -8.44
N LYS A 138 -8.93 7.98 -8.23
CA LYS A 138 -7.54 7.53 -8.09
C LYS A 138 -7.35 6.60 -6.90
N GLN A 139 -7.99 6.89 -5.76
CA GLN A 139 -7.99 5.97 -4.62
C GLN A 139 -8.64 4.63 -4.96
N LYS A 140 -9.78 4.63 -5.69
CA LYS A 140 -10.40 3.38 -6.15
C LYS A 140 -9.48 2.55 -7.06
N ILE A 141 -8.64 3.21 -7.88
CA ILE A 141 -7.67 2.54 -8.74
C ILE A 141 -6.50 1.96 -7.93
N GLY A 142 -6.09 2.62 -6.86
CA GLY A 142 -4.93 2.22 -6.05
C GLY A 142 -5.21 1.13 -5.02
N ILE A 143 -6.47 0.98 -4.60
CA ILE A 143 -6.89 -0.02 -3.60
C ILE A 143 -7.14 -1.36 -4.27
#